data_8a7afc19c96e8527275aa74e2d3add07
#
_entry.id   8a7afc19c96e8527275aa74e2d3add07
#
_cell.length_a   1.000
_cell.length_b   1.000
_cell.length_c   1.000
_cell.angle_alpha   90.00
_cell.angle_beta   90.00
_cell.angle_gamma   90.00
#
_symmetry.space_group_name_H-M   'P 1'
#
loop_
_entity.id
_entity.type
_entity.pdbx_description
1 polymer ?
#
loop_
_entity_poly.entity_id
_entity_poly.type
_entity_poly.pdbx_seq_one_letter_code
_entity_poly.pdbx_strand_id
1 'polypeptide(L)'
;SGLLIRRSSVRVTQDPPPLQRTWLSAKSFFRCPPEKSAPYGKAHTMNPDAHLLWKAPRWALAFLLALLGMLGPFSIDTYLPAFAGMAQALGATPVQMQQTLSAYLFGFAFMNLFHGALADSFGRRPVVLWGIAIFTLASAGCALSQSIGQLVMFRALQGLSTGAGIVVSRAVIRDMFPPAQAQRVMSQVTIYFGIAPAIAPMVGGWLYVHTGWHSIFWFLTLVGAALWLANYRLLPETLHVQQRQPFNTRHLMRGYWQLGSSARFVLLALASGIPFNGMFLYVLAAPAFLGDHLGLEPGQFFWFFVMTISGIMGGAWLSGRLAGKVAPKHQIRHGFVIMLTTSALNLIANALFPAHVAWALLPIAIFSFGWALMVPVVTLLVLDLYPERRGMASSMQAFIGSTANGLVAGVVVPLVMHSTLLLATASLCMLGIGLVAWFYLHQRWPEIGRTNTLH
;
A
#
# COMPACT_ATOMS: atom_id res chain seq x y z
N SER A 1 -28.45 -59.61 -41.39
CA SER A 1 -28.57 -60.54 -40.24
C SER A 1 -27.98 -59.88 -39.01
N GLY A 2 -28.81 -59.25 -38.27
CA GLY A 2 -28.42 -58.59 -37.02
C GLY A 2 -29.15 -59.24 -35.85
N LEU A 3 -28.44 -59.49 -34.79
CA LEU A 3 -29.03 -59.98 -33.53
C LEU A 3 -28.91 -58.87 -32.46
N LEU A 4 -30.06 -58.37 -32.03
CA LEU A 4 -30.29 -57.52 -30.88
C LEU A 4 -30.16 -58.36 -29.58
N ILE A 5 -29.25 -57.98 -28.69
CA ILE A 5 -29.22 -58.47 -27.32
C ILE A 5 -29.65 -57.37 -26.37
N ARG A 6 -30.83 -57.48 -25.81
CA ARG A 6 -31.37 -56.72 -24.66
C ARG A 6 -30.63 -57.17 -23.41
N ARG A 7 -30.01 -56.23 -22.65
CA ARG A 7 -29.60 -56.42 -21.28
C ARG A 7 -30.55 -55.66 -20.36
N SER A 8 -31.30 -56.38 -19.55
CA SER A 8 -32.11 -55.93 -18.43
C SER A 8 -31.21 -55.58 -17.25
N SER A 9 -31.27 -54.34 -16.76
CA SER A 9 -30.62 -53.92 -15.50
C SER A 9 -31.55 -54.16 -14.32
N VAL A 10 -31.18 -55.10 -13.45
CA VAL A 10 -31.79 -55.28 -12.13
C VAL A 10 -31.16 -54.26 -11.19
N ARG A 11 -31.96 -53.33 -10.61
CA ARG A 11 -31.57 -52.47 -9.52
C ARG A 11 -31.68 -53.25 -8.20
N VAL A 12 -30.56 -53.49 -7.55
CA VAL A 12 -30.52 -53.95 -6.14
C VAL A 12 -30.41 -52.72 -5.28
N THR A 13 -31.46 -52.42 -4.56
CA THR A 13 -31.48 -51.43 -3.48
C THR A 13 -30.94 -52.08 -2.19
N GLN A 14 -29.74 -51.78 -1.80
CA GLN A 14 -29.23 -52.11 -0.45
C GLN A 14 -29.44 -50.91 0.46
N ASP A 15 -30.24 -51.07 1.50
CA ASP A 15 -30.37 -50.12 2.60
C ASP A 15 -29.10 -50.15 3.48
N PRO A 16 -28.57 -48.97 3.90
CA PRO A 16 -27.42 -48.92 4.79
C PRO A 16 -27.80 -49.26 6.25
N PRO A 17 -26.86 -49.81 7.04
CA PRO A 17 -27.11 -50.26 8.39
C PRO A 17 -27.45 -49.11 9.39
N PRO A 18 -28.15 -49.40 10.49
CA PRO A 18 -28.85 -48.43 11.34
C PRO A 18 -27.97 -47.49 12.19
N LEU A 19 -26.65 -47.61 12.17
CA LEU A 19 -25.72 -46.77 12.94
C LEU A 19 -25.34 -45.43 12.30
N GLN A 20 -25.77 -45.13 11.05
CA GLN A 20 -25.51 -43.85 10.38
C GLN A 20 -26.64 -42.82 10.54
N ARG A 21 -27.74 -43.14 11.17
CA ARG A 21 -28.89 -42.20 11.31
C ARG A 21 -28.73 -41.14 12.38
N THR A 22 -27.81 -41.30 13.33
CA THR A 22 -27.60 -40.35 14.44
C THR A 22 -26.74 -39.14 14.10
N TRP A 23 -25.95 -39.17 12.99
CA TRP A 23 -25.10 -38.06 12.58
C TRP A 23 -25.74 -37.10 11.58
N LEU A 24 -26.89 -37.44 11.01
CA LEU A 24 -27.60 -36.57 10.06
C LEU A 24 -28.57 -35.60 10.69
N SER A 25 -28.94 -35.79 11.96
CA SER A 25 -29.83 -34.86 12.67
C SER A 25 -29.14 -33.65 13.27
N ALA A 26 -27.81 -33.68 13.42
CA ALA A 26 -27.03 -32.54 13.92
C ALA A 26 -26.68 -31.48 12.85
N LYS A 27 -26.85 -31.81 11.55
CA LYS A 27 -26.60 -30.85 10.45
C LYS A 27 -27.77 -29.92 10.12
N SER A 28 -28.96 -30.15 10.72
CA SER A 28 -30.13 -29.29 10.49
C SER A 28 -30.19 -28.04 11.37
N PHE A 29 -29.39 -27.98 12.43
CA PHE A 29 -29.36 -26.83 13.35
C PHE A 29 -28.47 -25.65 12.88
N PHE A 30 -27.63 -25.83 11.83
CA PHE A 30 -26.78 -24.80 11.24
C PHE A 30 -27.11 -24.47 9.79
N ARG A 31 -28.35 -24.72 9.35
CA ARG A 31 -28.80 -24.09 8.08
C ARG A 31 -29.24 -22.67 8.40
N CYS A 32 -28.31 -21.72 8.21
CA CYS A 32 -28.69 -20.36 7.91
C CYS A 32 -29.62 -20.39 6.67
N PRO A 33 -30.78 -19.71 6.71
CA PRO A 33 -31.59 -19.57 5.52
C PRO A 33 -30.74 -18.91 4.43
N PRO A 34 -30.93 -19.25 3.15
CA PRO A 34 -30.20 -18.59 2.07
C PRO A 34 -30.59 -17.11 2.13
N GLU A 35 -29.63 -16.30 2.61
CA GLU A 35 -29.70 -14.86 2.56
C GLU A 35 -29.94 -14.52 1.08
N LYS A 36 -31.11 -13.97 0.77
CA LYS A 36 -31.38 -13.42 -0.57
C LYS A 36 -30.24 -12.47 -0.83
N SER A 37 -29.25 -12.93 -1.60
CA SER A 37 -28.15 -12.13 -2.08
C SER A 37 -28.79 -10.98 -2.87
N ALA A 38 -28.87 -9.82 -2.24
CA ALA A 38 -29.02 -8.60 -2.99
C ALA A 38 -27.91 -8.62 -4.05
N PRO A 39 -28.16 -8.24 -5.29
CA PRO A 39 -27.21 -8.38 -6.39
C PRO A 39 -26.06 -7.40 -6.20
N TYR A 40 -25.14 -7.72 -5.31
CA TYR A 40 -23.82 -7.14 -5.22
C TYR A 40 -22.93 -7.92 -6.19
N GLY A 41 -22.95 -7.49 -7.45
CA GLY A 41 -22.16 -8.15 -8.47
C GLY A 41 -22.79 -8.12 -9.85
N LYS A 42 -23.37 -6.99 -10.25
CA LYS A 42 -23.32 -6.69 -11.68
C LYS A 42 -21.85 -6.50 -11.99
N ALA A 43 -21.26 -7.46 -12.72
CA ALA A 43 -19.97 -7.29 -13.36
C ALA A 43 -19.93 -5.85 -13.86
N HIS A 44 -18.91 -5.07 -13.43
CA HIS A 44 -18.71 -3.72 -13.95
C HIS A 44 -18.63 -3.85 -15.47
N THR A 45 -19.75 -3.66 -16.15
CA THR A 45 -19.77 -3.55 -17.60
C THR A 45 -18.98 -2.29 -17.87
N MET A 46 -17.81 -2.46 -18.45
CA MET A 46 -16.96 -1.36 -18.90
C MET A 46 -17.86 -0.39 -19.68
N ASN A 47 -17.74 0.89 -19.37
CA ASN A 47 -18.33 1.91 -20.20
C ASN A 47 -17.65 1.83 -21.58
N PRO A 48 -18.32 1.35 -22.64
CA PRO A 48 -17.71 1.20 -23.96
C PRO A 48 -17.20 2.54 -24.51
N ASP A 49 -17.73 3.66 -24.00
CA ASP A 49 -17.41 5.00 -24.45
C ASP A 49 -16.41 5.73 -23.54
N ALA A 50 -15.99 5.10 -22.44
CA ALA A 50 -15.07 5.75 -21.47
C ALA A 50 -13.74 6.19 -22.14
N HIS A 51 -13.26 5.43 -23.14
CA HIS A 51 -12.05 5.79 -23.87
C HIS A 51 -12.25 7.01 -24.79
N LEU A 52 -13.48 7.34 -25.17
CA LEU A 52 -13.82 8.53 -25.96
C LEU A 52 -13.85 9.82 -25.11
N LEU A 53 -13.95 9.70 -23.79
CA LEU A 53 -13.94 10.83 -22.87
C LEU A 53 -12.57 11.49 -22.74
N TRP A 54 -11.49 10.78 -23.12
CA TRP A 54 -10.13 11.29 -23.07
C TRP A 54 -9.58 11.56 -24.48
N LYS A 55 -9.47 12.83 -24.85
CA LYS A 55 -9.03 13.26 -26.19
C LYS A 55 -7.50 13.36 -26.34
N ALA A 56 -6.75 13.34 -25.24
CA ALA A 56 -5.29 13.44 -25.23
C ALA A 56 -4.60 12.07 -25.35
N PRO A 57 -3.29 12.00 -25.62
CA PRO A 57 -2.54 10.75 -25.66
C PRO A 57 -2.65 9.98 -24.32
N ARG A 58 -2.59 8.66 -24.37
CA ARG A 58 -2.73 7.78 -23.17
C ARG A 58 -1.66 8.04 -22.12
N TRP A 59 -0.44 8.39 -22.55
CA TRP A 59 0.64 8.72 -21.64
C TRP A 59 0.33 9.94 -20.76
N ALA A 60 -0.42 10.91 -21.29
CA ALA A 60 -0.81 12.10 -20.54
C ALA A 60 -1.81 11.78 -19.43
N LEU A 61 -2.74 10.83 -19.66
CA LEU A 61 -3.61 10.33 -18.61
C LEU A 61 -2.80 9.56 -17.56
N ALA A 62 -1.91 8.65 -17.99
CA ALA A 62 -1.05 7.90 -17.08
C ALA A 62 -0.18 8.83 -16.23
N PHE A 63 0.35 9.89 -16.81
CA PHE A 63 1.13 10.92 -16.10
C PHE A 63 0.26 11.70 -15.11
N LEU A 64 -0.93 12.15 -15.50
CA LEU A 64 -1.87 12.84 -14.59
C LEU A 64 -2.25 11.97 -13.38
N LEU A 65 -2.58 10.69 -13.63
CA LEU A 65 -2.94 9.73 -12.59
C LEU A 65 -1.74 9.36 -11.70
N ALA A 66 -0.54 9.32 -12.25
CA ALA A 66 0.69 9.13 -11.50
C ALA A 66 0.96 10.31 -10.56
N LEU A 67 0.84 11.54 -11.07
CA LEU A 67 1.00 12.76 -10.25
C LEU A 67 0.00 12.78 -9.08
N LEU A 68 -1.24 12.32 -9.30
CA LEU A 68 -2.21 12.14 -8.21
C LEU A 68 -1.74 11.15 -7.15
N GLY A 69 -1.20 10.01 -7.58
CA GLY A 69 -0.67 8.99 -6.67
C GLY A 69 0.59 9.46 -5.93
N MET A 70 1.40 10.31 -6.56
CA MET A 70 2.66 10.81 -6.01
C MET A 70 2.50 11.81 -4.87
N LEU A 71 1.36 12.50 -4.76
CA LEU A 71 1.14 13.49 -3.70
C LEU A 71 1.44 12.96 -2.30
N GLY A 72 1.11 11.69 -2.05
CA GLY A 72 1.33 11.04 -0.76
C GLY A 72 2.81 10.93 -0.39
N PRO A 73 3.57 10.08 -1.07
CA PRO A 73 5.01 9.95 -0.84
C PRO A 73 5.74 11.28 -0.95
N PHE A 74 5.39 12.08 -1.95
CA PHE A 74 6.05 13.36 -2.18
C PHE A 74 5.91 14.31 -0.99
N SER A 75 4.73 14.36 -0.34
CA SER A 75 4.51 15.18 0.85
C SER A 75 5.20 14.65 2.12
N ILE A 76 5.60 13.39 2.16
CA ILE A 76 6.41 12.83 3.24
C ILE A 76 7.90 13.13 2.99
N ASP A 77 8.38 12.78 1.82
CA ASP A 77 9.82 12.75 1.54
C ASP A 77 10.41 14.16 1.34
N THR A 78 9.60 15.11 0.83
CA THR A 78 10.05 16.49 0.60
C THR A 78 10.38 17.24 1.90
N TYR A 79 9.69 16.98 3.02
CA TYR A 79 9.93 17.76 4.24
C TYR A 79 10.90 17.10 5.24
N LEU A 80 11.28 15.84 5.03
CA LEU A 80 12.24 15.16 5.89
C LEU A 80 13.59 15.90 6.04
N PRO A 81 14.17 16.49 4.97
CA PRO A 81 15.42 17.24 5.08
C PRO A 81 15.32 18.47 5.98
N ALA A 82 14.12 19.05 6.15
CA ALA A 82 13.90 20.24 6.98
C ALA A 82 13.56 19.93 8.45
N PHE A 83 13.53 18.68 8.85
CA PHE A 83 13.01 18.20 10.14
C PHE A 83 13.69 18.88 11.34
N ALA A 84 15.02 18.93 11.34
CA ALA A 84 15.79 19.55 12.41
C ALA A 84 15.54 21.06 12.52
N GLY A 85 15.52 21.76 11.39
CA GLY A 85 15.24 23.20 11.37
C GLY A 85 13.81 23.54 11.76
N MET A 86 12.84 22.70 11.40
CA MET A 86 11.45 22.83 11.85
C MET A 86 11.33 22.61 13.36
N ALA A 87 12.00 21.59 13.91
CA ALA A 87 12.03 21.33 15.34
C ALA A 87 12.54 22.55 16.11
N GLN A 88 13.65 23.13 15.65
CA GLN A 88 14.21 24.33 16.26
C GLN A 88 13.27 25.54 16.14
N ALA A 89 12.70 25.79 14.96
CA ALA A 89 11.82 26.93 14.71
C ALA A 89 10.51 26.88 15.51
N LEU A 90 9.97 25.67 15.73
CA LEU A 90 8.72 25.46 16.47
C LEU A 90 8.93 25.14 17.96
N GLY A 91 10.18 25.11 18.46
CA GLY A 91 10.50 24.71 19.82
C GLY A 91 10.07 23.28 20.14
N ALA A 92 10.09 22.39 19.13
CA ALA A 92 9.57 21.03 19.22
C ALA A 92 10.69 20.02 19.48
N THR A 93 10.37 18.99 20.26
CA THR A 93 11.27 17.84 20.45
C THR A 93 11.30 16.94 19.20
N PRO A 94 12.36 16.11 19.00
CA PRO A 94 12.38 15.14 17.91
C PRO A 94 11.18 14.19 17.94
N VAL A 95 10.69 13.81 19.12
CA VAL A 95 9.50 12.97 19.28
C VAL A 95 8.24 13.69 18.77
N GLN A 96 8.06 14.96 19.12
CA GLN A 96 6.94 15.75 18.62
C GLN A 96 6.97 15.92 17.10
N MET A 97 8.15 16.05 16.51
CA MET A 97 8.29 16.06 15.06
C MET A 97 7.87 14.71 14.44
N GLN A 98 8.23 13.57 15.05
CA GLN A 98 7.76 12.26 14.59
C GLN A 98 6.23 12.11 14.66
N GLN A 99 5.55 12.79 15.61
CA GLN A 99 4.09 12.80 15.67
C GLN A 99 3.46 13.44 14.42
N THR A 100 4.14 14.36 13.74
CA THR A 100 3.64 14.95 12.49
C THR A 100 3.56 13.92 11.36
N LEU A 101 4.55 13.02 11.27
CA LEU A 101 4.55 11.87 10.34
C LEU A 101 3.47 10.86 10.73
N SER A 102 3.41 10.52 12.01
CA SER A 102 2.44 9.58 12.53
C SER A 102 1.00 10.04 12.27
N ALA A 103 0.68 11.30 12.55
CA ALA A 103 -0.62 11.88 12.30
C ALA A 103 -1.02 11.82 10.81
N TYR A 104 -0.08 12.12 9.92
CA TYR A 104 -0.28 11.98 8.48
C TYR A 104 -0.57 10.53 8.09
N LEU A 105 0.25 9.58 8.54
CA LEU A 105 0.13 8.17 8.19
C LEU A 105 -1.15 7.53 8.74
N PHE A 106 -1.59 7.90 9.95
CA PHE A 106 -2.87 7.45 10.50
C PHE A 106 -4.06 8.04 9.74
N GLY A 107 -4.00 9.35 9.39
CA GLY A 107 -5.00 9.96 8.52
C GLY A 107 -5.13 9.24 7.18
N PHE A 108 -4.00 8.95 6.55
CA PHE A 108 -3.91 8.20 5.30
C PHE A 108 -4.47 6.76 5.45
N ALA A 109 -4.08 6.06 6.51
CA ALA A 109 -4.57 4.71 6.80
C ALA A 109 -6.09 4.70 6.95
N PHE A 110 -6.63 5.57 7.79
CA PHE A 110 -8.05 5.66 8.05
C PHE A 110 -8.87 5.87 6.77
N MET A 111 -8.48 6.84 5.96
CA MET A 111 -9.22 7.17 4.75
C MET A 111 -9.04 6.16 3.60
N ASN A 112 -8.00 5.33 3.62
CA ASN A 112 -7.87 4.22 2.66
C ASN A 112 -9.06 3.25 2.71
N LEU A 113 -9.72 3.11 3.86
CA LEU A 113 -10.93 2.29 3.97
C LEU A 113 -12.14 2.92 3.26
N PHE A 114 -12.17 4.24 3.11
CA PHE A 114 -13.35 4.97 2.64
C PHE A 114 -13.23 5.51 1.21
N HIS A 115 -12.03 5.88 0.75
CA HIS A 115 -11.86 6.52 -0.56
C HIS A 115 -12.46 5.73 -1.72
N GLY A 116 -12.33 4.40 -1.72
CA GLY A 116 -12.94 3.55 -2.73
C GLY A 116 -14.47 3.63 -2.73
N ALA A 117 -15.07 3.45 -1.56
CA ALA A 117 -16.52 3.49 -1.38
C ALA A 117 -17.10 4.88 -1.67
N LEU A 118 -16.41 5.96 -1.25
CA LEU A 118 -16.79 7.33 -1.59
C LEU A 118 -16.77 7.56 -3.09
N ALA A 119 -15.72 7.09 -3.78
CA ALA A 119 -15.60 7.23 -5.23
C ALA A 119 -16.62 6.39 -5.99
N ASP A 120 -17.05 5.23 -5.46
CA ASP A 120 -18.12 4.42 -6.01
C ASP A 120 -19.52 5.06 -5.81
N SER A 121 -19.68 5.86 -4.76
CA SER A 121 -20.96 6.49 -4.42
C SER A 121 -21.14 7.88 -5.03
N PHE A 122 -20.12 8.72 -4.92
CA PHE A 122 -20.21 10.13 -5.35
C PHE A 122 -19.65 10.38 -6.75
N GLY A 123 -18.91 9.42 -7.31
CA GLY A 123 -18.20 9.53 -8.57
C GLY A 123 -16.69 9.71 -8.39
N ARG A 124 -15.94 9.35 -9.43
CA ARG A 124 -14.47 9.39 -9.40
C ARG A 124 -13.93 10.82 -9.31
N ARG A 125 -14.38 11.66 -10.22
CA ARG A 125 -13.91 13.04 -10.37
C ARG A 125 -14.17 13.90 -9.12
N PRO A 126 -15.38 13.96 -8.54
CA PRO A 126 -15.64 14.75 -7.33
C PRO A 126 -14.74 14.38 -6.16
N VAL A 127 -14.54 13.06 -5.91
CA VAL A 127 -13.72 12.59 -4.79
C VAL A 127 -12.25 12.98 -4.97
N VAL A 128 -11.71 12.90 -6.19
CA VAL A 128 -10.36 13.39 -6.51
C VAL A 128 -10.24 14.88 -6.26
N LEU A 129 -11.18 15.68 -6.78
CA LEU A 129 -11.12 17.15 -6.67
C LEU A 129 -11.24 17.61 -5.21
N TRP A 130 -12.14 17.02 -4.42
CA TRP A 130 -12.21 17.30 -2.98
C TRP A 130 -10.97 16.85 -2.22
N GLY A 131 -10.43 15.66 -2.54
CA GLY A 131 -9.18 15.18 -1.94
C GLY A 131 -8.03 16.16 -2.18
N ILE A 132 -7.80 16.58 -3.44
CA ILE A 132 -6.72 17.53 -3.76
C ILE A 132 -6.97 18.90 -3.13
N ALA A 133 -8.21 19.39 -3.11
CA ALA A 133 -8.55 20.68 -2.49
C ALA A 133 -8.22 20.68 -0.99
N ILE A 134 -8.63 19.63 -0.25
CA ILE A 134 -8.31 19.48 1.18
C ILE A 134 -6.80 19.37 1.37
N PHE A 135 -6.09 18.59 0.54
CA PHE A 135 -4.62 18.49 0.57
C PHE A 135 -3.95 19.85 0.39
N THR A 136 -4.41 20.64 -0.59
CA THR A 136 -3.87 21.97 -0.90
C THR A 136 -4.06 22.93 0.25
N LEU A 137 -5.26 23.00 0.82
CA LEU A 137 -5.58 23.84 1.99
C LEU A 137 -4.80 23.41 3.23
N ALA A 138 -4.70 22.08 3.46
CA ALA A 138 -3.91 21.56 4.58
C ALA A 138 -2.41 21.84 4.40
N SER A 139 -1.89 21.80 3.17
CA SER A 139 -0.50 22.18 2.87
C SER A 139 -0.24 23.66 3.15
N ALA A 140 -1.16 24.55 2.76
CA ALA A 140 -1.09 25.98 3.12
C ALA A 140 -1.15 26.17 4.65
N GLY A 141 -2.01 25.40 5.33
CA GLY A 141 -2.07 25.39 6.79
C GLY A 141 -0.77 24.95 7.45
N CYS A 142 -0.09 23.92 6.90
CA CYS A 142 1.25 23.52 7.35
C CYS A 142 2.27 24.66 7.17
N ALA A 143 2.24 25.35 6.02
CA ALA A 143 3.13 26.50 5.76
C ALA A 143 2.91 27.66 6.70
N LEU A 144 1.71 27.88 7.20
CA LEU A 144 1.33 28.94 8.11
C LEU A 144 1.39 28.53 9.59
N SER A 145 1.78 27.30 9.90
CA SER A 145 1.82 26.79 11.27
C SER A 145 2.86 27.50 12.11
N GLN A 146 2.44 27.99 13.28
CA GLN A 146 3.28 28.67 14.28
C GLN A 146 3.56 27.81 15.52
N SER A 147 2.93 26.61 15.58
CA SER A 147 3.14 25.66 16.67
C SER A 147 3.13 24.23 16.13
N ILE A 148 3.78 23.34 16.88
CA ILE A 148 3.80 21.92 16.55
C ILE A 148 2.40 21.29 16.51
N GLY A 149 1.48 21.73 17.40
CA GLY A 149 0.09 21.26 17.43
C GLY A 149 -0.68 21.61 16.14
N GLN A 150 -0.52 22.83 15.62
CA GLN A 150 -1.10 23.23 14.32
C GLN A 150 -0.53 22.38 13.18
N LEU A 151 0.79 22.19 13.18
CA LEU A 151 1.44 21.36 12.17
C LEU A 151 0.92 19.92 12.19
N VAL A 152 0.81 19.28 13.37
CA VAL A 152 0.24 17.92 13.54
C VAL A 152 -1.18 17.85 12.98
N MET A 153 -2.04 18.83 13.31
CA MET A 153 -3.42 18.89 12.82
C MET A 153 -3.49 18.98 11.29
N PHE A 154 -2.73 19.88 10.67
CA PHE A 154 -2.72 20.02 9.22
C PHE A 154 -2.08 18.83 8.52
N ARG A 155 -1.09 18.19 9.13
CA ARG A 155 -0.51 16.93 8.64
C ARG A 155 -1.53 15.78 8.67
N ALA A 156 -2.35 15.69 9.72
CA ALA A 156 -3.45 14.73 9.76
C ALA A 156 -4.46 14.98 8.62
N LEU A 157 -4.84 16.23 8.36
CA LEU A 157 -5.73 16.58 7.24
C LEU A 157 -5.11 16.25 5.87
N GLN A 158 -3.82 16.51 5.68
CA GLN A 158 -3.10 16.08 4.48
C GLN A 158 -3.20 14.57 4.31
N GLY A 159 -2.93 13.80 5.37
CA GLY A 159 -3.02 12.33 5.35
C GLY A 159 -4.42 11.85 4.98
N LEU A 160 -5.47 12.40 5.60
CA LEU A 160 -6.87 12.05 5.30
C LEU A 160 -7.22 12.26 3.82
N SER A 161 -6.63 13.23 3.15
CA SER A 161 -6.98 13.59 1.77
C SER A 161 -6.18 12.84 0.70
N THR A 162 -4.94 12.47 0.99
CA THR A 162 -3.96 12.03 -0.02
C THR A 162 -4.29 10.67 -0.65
N GLY A 163 -4.91 9.76 0.10
CA GLY A 163 -5.26 8.42 -0.37
C GLY A 163 -6.25 8.41 -1.54
N ALA A 164 -7.06 9.48 -1.70
CA ALA A 164 -8.00 9.61 -2.80
C ALA A 164 -7.31 9.48 -4.17
N GLY A 165 -6.14 10.13 -4.35
CA GLY A 165 -5.37 10.07 -5.58
C GLY A 165 -4.97 8.65 -5.98
N ILE A 166 -4.43 7.88 -5.05
CA ILE A 166 -3.95 6.51 -5.32
C ILE A 166 -5.10 5.55 -5.63
N VAL A 167 -6.14 5.58 -4.78
CA VAL A 167 -7.27 4.63 -4.88
C VAL A 167 -8.09 4.90 -6.13
N VAL A 168 -8.43 6.18 -6.39
CA VAL A 168 -9.31 6.54 -7.50
C VAL A 168 -8.59 6.43 -8.85
N SER A 169 -7.28 6.72 -8.92
CA SER A 169 -6.51 6.52 -10.16
C SER A 169 -6.60 5.09 -10.69
N ARG A 170 -6.51 4.10 -9.81
CA ARG A 170 -6.65 2.69 -10.19
C ARG A 170 -8.05 2.36 -10.70
N ALA A 171 -9.08 2.95 -10.08
CA ALA A 171 -10.46 2.78 -10.51
C ALA A 171 -10.70 3.41 -11.90
N VAL A 172 -10.26 4.65 -12.13
CA VAL A 172 -10.33 5.35 -13.41
C VAL A 172 -9.68 4.54 -14.53
N ILE A 173 -8.50 3.97 -14.31
CA ILE A 173 -7.83 3.12 -15.32
C ILE A 173 -8.70 1.90 -15.66
N ARG A 174 -9.30 1.26 -14.67
CA ARG A 174 -10.16 0.08 -14.88
C ARG A 174 -11.47 0.42 -15.56
N ASP A 175 -12.01 1.62 -15.30
CA ASP A 175 -13.25 2.10 -15.91
C ASP A 175 -13.03 2.47 -17.39
N MET A 176 -11.82 2.96 -17.75
CA MET A 176 -11.53 3.53 -19.07
C MET A 176 -10.90 2.54 -20.07
N PHE A 177 -10.21 1.49 -19.60
CA PHE A 177 -9.41 0.64 -20.48
C PHE A 177 -9.75 -0.84 -20.36
N PRO A 178 -9.74 -1.60 -21.49
CA PRO A 178 -9.77 -3.04 -21.47
C PRO A 178 -8.61 -3.63 -20.67
N PRO A 179 -8.72 -4.85 -20.11
CA PRO A 179 -7.74 -5.41 -19.16
C PRO A 179 -6.28 -5.32 -19.62
N ALA A 180 -5.97 -5.68 -20.86
CA ALA A 180 -4.61 -5.63 -21.38
C ALA A 180 -4.06 -4.19 -21.52
N GLN A 181 -4.91 -3.22 -21.84
CA GLN A 181 -4.52 -1.80 -21.93
C GLN A 181 -4.45 -1.19 -20.53
N ALA A 182 -5.37 -1.52 -19.63
CA ALA A 182 -5.37 -1.09 -18.25
C ALA A 182 -4.07 -1.52 -17.56
N GLN A 183 -3.58 -2.74 -17.79
CA GLN A 183 -2.31 -3.21 -17.27
C GLN A 183 -1.12 -2.36 -17.76
N ARG A 184 -1.10 -1.99 -19.05
CA ARG A 184 -0.05 -1.12 -19.61
C ARG A 184 -0.05 0.28 -18.98
N VAL A 185 -1.23 0.89 -18.86
CA VAL A 185 -1.38 2.21 -18.23
C VAL A 185 -1.00 2.15 -16.76
N MET A 186 -1.41 1.10 -16.03
CA MET A 186 -1.04 0.89 -14.63
C MET A 186 0.48 0.76 -14.46
N SER A 187 1.15 0.04 -15.36
CA SER A 187 2.62 -0.08 -15.36
C SER A 187 3.30 1.27 -15.58
N GLN A 188 2.80 2.10 -16.50
CA GLN A 188 3.31 3.46 -16.71
C GLN A 188 3.14 4.34 -15.46
N VAL A 189 1.96 4.29 -14.82
CA VAL A 189 1.70 5.00 -13.55
C VAL A 189 2.69 4.55 -12.47
N THR A 190 2.96 3.24 -12.38
CA THR A 190 3.91 2.70 -11.39
C THR A 190 5.34 3.18 -11.64
N ILE A 191 5.77 3.27 -12.91
CA ILE A 191 7.10 3.80 -13.26
C ILE A 191 7.22 5.26 -12.84
N TYR A 192 6.24 6.10 -13.19
CA TYR A 192 6.25 7.52 -12.80
C TYR A 192 6.19 7.69 -11.29
N PHE A 193 5.34 6.89 -10.61
CA PHE A 193 5.25 6.89 -9.15
C PHE A 193 6.59 6.56 -8.47
N GLY A 194 7.37 5.63 -9.03
CA GLY A 194 8.66 5.22 -8.48
C GLY A 194 9.74 6.34 -8.52
N ILE A 195 9.55 7.37 -9.33
CA ILE A 195 10.49 8.50 -9.43
C ILE A 195 10.29 9.50 -8.27
N ALA A 196 9.07 9.61 -7.74
CA ALA A 196 8.72 10.63 -6.74
C ALA A 196 9.60 10.61 -5.49
N PRO A 197 9.82 9.47 -4.80
CA PRO A 197 10.63 9.45 -3.60
C PRO A 197 12.11 9.76 -3.83
N ALA A 198 12.62 9.61 -5.07
CA ALA A 198 13.98 10.01 -5.40
C ALA A 198 14.11 11.53 -5.55
N ILE A 199 13.12 12.17 -6.17
CA ILE A 199 13.14 13.62 -6.45
C ILE A 199 12.70 14.44 -5.22
N ALA A 200 11.76 13.94 -4.43
CA ALA A 200 11.15 14.69 -3.35
C ALA A 200 12.16 15.21 -2.31
N PRO A 201 13.09 14.40 -1.76
CA PRO A 201 14.08 14.90 -0.80
C PRO A 201 15.08 15.88 -1.42
N MET A 202 15.40 15.73 -2.71
CA MET A 202 16.27 16.66 -3.43
C MET A 202 15.62 18.05 -3.53
N VAL A 203 14.35 18.09 -3.95
CA VAL A 203 13.56 19.32 -4.00
C VAL A 203 13.39 19.92 -2.60
N GLY A 204 13.05 19.09 -1.62
CA GLY A 204 12.87 19.52 -0.24
C GLY A 204 14.13 20.05 0.40
N GLY A 205 15.26 19.37 0.23
CA GLY A 205 16.57 19.82 0.70
C GLY A 205 16.99 21.15 0.07
N TRP A 206 16.82 21.28 -1.26
CA TRP A 206 17.13 22.53 -1.96
C TRP A 206 16.25 23.71 -1.46
N LEU A 207 14.94 23.50 -1.36
CA LEU A 207 14.02 24.53 -0.84
C LEU A 207 14.37 24.91 0.59
N TYR A 208 14.64 23.92 1.46
CA TYR A 208 14.97 24.18 2.85
C TYR A 208 16.24 25.04 2.99
N VAL A 209 17.30 24.69 2.28
CA VAL A 209 18.59 25.41 2.37
C VAL A 209 18.50 26.85 1.88
N HIS A 210 17.71 27.10 0.81
CA HIS A 210 17.69 28.44 0.18
C HIS A 210 16.56 29.35 0.70
N THR A 211 15.43 28.78 1.12
CA THR A 211 14.21 29.57 1.39
C THR A 211 13.53 29.20 2.72
N GLY A 212 14.10 28.23 3.45
CA GLY A 212 13.55 27.77 4.73
C GLY A 212 12.41 26.75 4.60
N TRP A 213 11.99 26.18 5.73
CA TRP A 213 11.07 25.06 5.76
C TRP A 213 9.62 25.38 5.30
N HIS A 214 9.15 26.61 5.49
CA HIS A 214 7.80 27.05 5.08
C HIS A 214 7.62 26.90 3.56
N SER A 215 8.68 27.12 2.77
CA SER A 215 8.65 27.04 1.32
C SER A 215 8.33 25.65 0.81
N ILE A 216 8.67 24.59 1.54
CA ILE A 216 8.34 23.21 1.22
C ILE A 216 6.82 23.03 1.18
N PHE A 217 6.12 23.53 2.17
CA PHE A 217 4.66 23.42 2.22
C PHE A 217 3.96 24.36 1.25
N TRP A 218 4.53 25.54 0.98
CA TRP A 218 4.07 26.42 -0.11
C TRP A 218 4.25 25.76 -1.48
N PHE A 219 5.37 25.08 -1.69
CA PHE A 219 5.58 24.28 -2.90
C PHE A 219 4.55 23.18 -3.04
N LEU A 220 4.26 22.43 -1.98
CA LEU A 220 3.19 21.42 -1.97
C LEU A 220 1.80 22.02 -2.22
N THR A 221 1.55 23.23 -1.72
CA THR A 221 0.32 24.00 -1.99
C THR A 221 0.20 24.32 -3.47
N LEU A 222 1.28 24.81 -4.08
CA LEU A 222 1.34 25.13 -5.53
C LEU A 222 1.13 23.87 -6.38
N VAL A 223 1.82 22.79 -6.06
CA VAL A 223 1.66 21.50 -6.75
C VAL A 223 0.23 20.99 -6.60
N GLY A 224 -0.36 21.05 -5.40
CA GLY A 224 -1.74 20.69 -5.15
C GLY A 224 -2.72 21.54 -5.97
N ALA A 225 -2.56 22.87 -5.97
CA ALA A 225 -3.41 23.78 -6.75
C ALA A 225 -3.29 23.54 -8.27
N ALA A 226 -2.07 23.33 -8.77
CA ALA A 226 -1.84 22.99 -10.18
C ALA A 226 -2.48 21.65 -10.56
N LEU A 227 -2.35 20.63 -9.72
CA LEU A 227 -3.00 19.33 -9.92
C LEU A 227 -4.52 19.43 -9.81
N TRP A 228 -5.04 20.23 -8.89
CA TRP A 228 -6.48 20.49 -8.80
C TRP A 228 -7.02 21.08 -10.09
N LEU A 229 -6.36 22.13 -10.61
CA LEU A 229 -6.74 22.78 -11.86
C LEU A 229 -6.63 21.83 -13.06
N ALA A 230 -5.54 21.05 -13.12
CA ALA A 230 -5.33 20.06 -14.19
C ALA A 230 -6.44 19.00 -14.16
N ASN A 231 -6.76 18.44 -12.99
CA ASN A 231 -7.81 17.44 -12.85
C ASN A 231 -9.20 18.03 -13.06
N TYR A 232 -9.45 19.27 -12.63
CA TYR A 232 -10.72 19.97 -12.90
C TYR A 232 -10.96 20.11 -14.40
N ARG A 233 -9.93 20.39 -15.20
CA ARG A 233 -10.06 20.58 -16.66
C ARG A 233 -9.99 19.27 -17.45
N LEU A 234 -9.16 18.33 -17.01
CA LEU A 234 -8.80 17.17 -17.83
C LEU A 234 -9.44 15.87 -17.37
N LEU A 235 -9.62 15.65 -16.04
CA LEU A 235 -10.15 14.38 -15.56
C LEU A 235 -11.65 14.24 -15.86
N PRO A 236 -12.07 13.30 -16.72
CA PRO A 236 -13.48 13.03 -16.96
C PRO A 236 -14.11 12.29 -15.78
N GLU A 237 -15.45 12.39 -15.65
CA GLU A 237 -16.17 11.46 -14.77
C GLU A 237 -16.32 10.11 -15.49
N THR A 238 -15.74 9.07 -14.92
CA THR A 238 -15.74 7.73 -15.54
C THR A 238 -16.84 6.82 -15.01
N LEU A 239 -17.46 7.19 -13.88
CA LEU A 239 -18.54 6.42 -13.27
C LEU A 239 -19.91 7.04 -13.59
N HIS A 240 -20.70 6.35 -14.42
CA HIS A 240 -22.07 6.76 -14.72
C HIS A 240 -22.94 6.84 -13.46
N VAL A 241 -23.86 7.81 -13.41
CA VAL A 241 -24.76 8.02 -12.26
C VAL A 241 -25.56 6.76 -11.93
N GLN A 242 -25.96 5.98 -12.95
CA GLN A 242 -26.72 4.73 -12.80
C GLN A 242 -25.89 3.58 -12.21
N GLN A 243 -24.55 3.66 -12.25
CA GLN A 243 -23.63 2.65 -11.71
C GLN A 243 -23.15 3.00 -10.30
N ARG A 244 -23.52 4.19 -9.79
CA ARG A 244 -23.17 4.62 -8.44
C ARG A 244 -23.89 3.75 -7.41
N GLN A 245 -23.13 3.35 -6.39
CA GLN A 245 -23.65 2.54 -5.31
C GLN A 245 -23.98 3.42 -4.10
N PRO A 246 -25.09 3.17 -3.37
CA PRO A 246 -25.38 3.92 -2.17
C PRO A 246 -24.28 3.69 -1.12
N PHE A 247 -23.81 4.78 -0.51
CA PHE A 247 -22.82 4.70 0.55
C PHE A 247 -23.42 4.09 1.81
N ASN A 248 -23.03 2.85 2.11
CA ASN A 248 -23.52 2.12 3.28
C ASN A 248 -22.36 1.76 4.21
N THR A 249 -22.14 2.63 5.18
CA THR A 249 -21.07 2.45 6.20
C THR A 249 -21.23 1.17 6.99
N ARG A 250 -22.46 0.75 7.32
CA ARG A 250 -22.71 -0.46 8.10
C ARG A 250 -22.30 -1.72 7.33
N HIS A 251 -22.62 -1.79 6.04
CA HIS A 251 -22.22 -2.88 5.17
C HIS A 251 -20.69 -2.92 5.00
N LEU A 252 -20.08 -1.76 4.79
CA LEU A 252 -18.64 -1.60 4.64
C LEU A 252 -17.89 -2.05 5.91
N MET A 253 -18.32 -1.58 7.08
CA MET A 253 -17.73 -1.97 8.37
C MET A 253 -17.89 -3.46 8.66
N ARG A 254 -19.06 -4.04 8.35
CA ARG A 254 -19.27 -5.50 8.50
C ARG A 254 -18.32 -6.29 7.58
N GLY A 255 -18.13 -5.84 6.34
CA GLY A 255 -17.21 -6.45 5.40
C GLY A 255 -15.75 -6.39 5.89
N TYR A 256 -15.31 -5.24 6.40
CA TYR A 256 -13.97 -5.08 6.97
C TYR A 256 -13.78 -5.90 8.25
N TRP A 257 -14.80 -5.99 9.09
CA TRP A 257 -14.76 -6.84 10.27
C TRP A 257 -14.59 -8.32 9.90
N GLN A 258 -15.32 -8.81 8.90
CA GLN A 258 -15.18 -10.19 8.40
C GLN A 258 -13.78 -10.48 7.87
N LEU A 259 -13.18 -9.54 7.13
CA LEU A 259 -11.80 -9.64 6.64
C LEU A 259 -10.80 -9.61 7.79
N GLY A 260 -10.93 -8.66 8.71
CA GLY A 260 -10.05 -8.50 9.87
C GLY A 260 -10.13 -9.66 10.87
N SER A 261 -11.26 -10.37 10.93
CA SER A 261 -11.43 -11.57 11.74
C SER A 261 -10.90 -12.85 11.08
N SER A 262 -10.53 -12.80 9.80
CA SER A 262 -9.95 -13.93 9.09
C SER A 262 -8.45 -14.05 9.35
N ALA A 263 -8.05 -15.08 10.09
CA ALA A 263 -6.63 -15.32 10.37
C ALA A 263 -5.78 -15.45 9.09
N ARG A 264 -6.32 -16.08 8.03
CA ARG A 264 -5.63 -16.20 6.73
C ARG A 264 -5.33 -14.82 6.13
N PHE A 265 -6.32 -13.93 6.16
CA PHE A 265 -6.19 -12.57 5.64
C PHE A 265 -5.16 -11.77 6.44
N VAL A 266 -5.32 -11.76 7.77
CA VAL A 266 -4.45 -10.97 8.67
C VAL A 266 -3.00 -11.45 8.57
N LEU A 267 -2.76 -12.75 8.58
CA LEU A 267 -1.39 -13.30 8.46
C LEU A 267 -0.74 -12.94 7.12
N LEU A 268 -1.47 -12.99 6.00
CA LEU A 268 -0.93 -12.54 4.70
C LEU A 268 -0.68 -11.03 4.68
N ALA A 269 -1.57 -10.23 5.24
CA ALA A 269 -1.39 -8.79 5.33
C ALA A 269 -0.18 -8.43 6.20
N LEU A 270 0.02 -9.12 7.34
CA LEU A 270 1.19 -8.95 8.19
C LEU A 270 2.47 -9.42 7.50
N ALA A 271 2.44 -10.57 6.81
CA ALA A 271 3.60 -11.11 6.10
C ALA A 271 4.10 -10.19 4.96
N SER A 272 3.23 -9.36 4.38
CA SER A 272 3.62 -8.39 3.34
C SER A 272 3.88 -6.98 3.88
N GLY A 273 3.06 -6.52 4.81
CA GLY A 273 3.06 -5.13 5.28
C GLY A 273 4.08 -4.84 6.38
N ILE A 274 4.27 -5.77 7.34
CA ILE A 274 5.21 -5.52 8.44
C ILE A 274 6.69 -5.53 7.98
N PRO A 275 7.17 -6.46 7.12
CA PRO A 275 8.53 -6.38 6.60
C PRO A 275 8.82 -5.08 5.83
N PHE A 276 7.83 -4.47 5.17
CA PHE A 276 8.01 -3.15 4.57
C PHE A 276 8.52 -2.12 5.59
N ASN A 277 8.00 -2.17 6.80
CA ASN A 277 8.43 -1.26 7.87
C ASN A 277 9.88 -1.48 8.29
N GLY A 278 10.48 -2.64 8.04
CA GLY A 278 11.91 -2.85 8.26
C GLY A 278 12.80 -1.92 7.42
N MET A 279 12.36 -1.57 6.21
CA MET A 279 12.98 -0.56 5.36
C MET A 279 12.42 0.85 5.64
N PHE A 280 11.09 0.98 5.73
CA PHE A 280 10.43 2.26 5.89
C PHE A 280 10.76 2.96 7.22
N LEU A 281 11.16 2.20 8.23
CA LEU A 281 11.72 2.71 9.48
C LEU A 281 12.89 3.69 9.24
N TYR A 282 13.80 3.36 8.31
CA TYR A 282 14.93 4.21 7.97
C TYR A 282 14.49 5.48 7.21
N VAL A 283 13.44 5.39 6.39
CA VAL A 283 12.81 6.57 5.76
C VAL A 283 12.23 7.48 6.82
N LEU A 284 11.49 6.93 7.78
CA LEU A 284 10.87 7.68 8.86
C LEU A 284 11.89 8.27 9.85
N ALA A 285 13.00 7.58 10.06
CA ALA A 285 14.12 8.03 10.87
C ALA A 285 15.18 8.80 10.05
N ALA A 286 14.93 9.11 8.78
CA ALA A 286 15.93 9.68 7.87
C ALA A 286 16.66 10.93 8.44
N PRO A 287 15.99 11.88 9.11
CA PRO A 287 16.70 13.02 9.71
C PRO A 287 17.78 12.60 10.70
N ALA A 288 17.45 11.70 11.62
CA ALA A 288 18.42 11.19 12.59
C ALA A 288 19.43 10.23 11.94
N PHE A 289 18.95 9.31 11.11
CA PHE A 289 19.80 8.31 10.47
C PHE A 289 20.81 8.91 9.49
N LEU A 290 20.35 9.77 8.58
CA LEU A 290 21.20 10.37 7.55
C LEU A 290 21.96 11.60 8.07
N GLY A 291 21.28 12.47 8.85
CA GLY A 291 21.87 13.68 9.39
C GLY A 291 22.76 13.43 10.61
N ASP A 292 22.18 12.91 11.71
CA ASP A 292 22.91 12.82 12.97
C ASP A 292 23.94 11.67 12.99
N HIS A 293 23.60 10.50 12.42
CA HIS A 293 24.51 9.33 12.47
C HIS A 293 25.46 9.23 11.29
N LEU A 294 25.05 9.63 10.08
CA LEU A 294 25.90 9.55 8.88
C LEU A 294 26.52 10.88 8.49
N GLY A 295 26.16 11.99 9.13
CA GLY A 295 26.70 13.32 8.88
C GLY A 295 26.38 13.88 7.49
N LEU A 296 25.31 13.40 6.83
CA LEU A 296 24.91 13.87 5.52
C LEU A 296 24.17 15.21 5.63
N GLU A 297 24.46 16.13 4.71
CA GLU A 297 23.69 17.36 4.58
C GLU A 297 22.28 17.09 4.03
N PRO A 298 21.29 17.96 4.34
CA PRO A 298 19.92 17.82 3.85
C PRO A 298 19.81 17.64 2.33
N GLY A 299 20.68 18.28 1.56
CA GLY A 299 20.78 18.17 0.11
C GLY A 299 21.28 16.81 -0.40
N GLN A 300 21.87 15.99 0.47
CA GLN A 300 22.44 14.68 0.12
C GLN A 300 21.50 13.51 0.47
N PHE A 301 20.39 13.76 1.13
CA PHE A 301 19.44 12.71 1.54
C PHE A 301 18.88 11.92 0.37
N PHE A 302 18.82 12.51 -0.82
CA PHE A 302 18.31 11.85 -2.02
C PHE A 302 19.07 10.57 -2.39
N TRP A 303 20.37 10.44 -2.06
CA TRP A 303 21.15 9.24 -2.34
C TRP A 303 20.57 7.98 -1.67
N PHE A 304 20.11 8.11 -0.43
CA PHE A 304 19.43 7.04 0.27
C PHE A 304 18.17 6.57 -0.47
N PHE A 305 17.36 7.52 -0.94
CA PHE A 305 16.13 7.21 -1.66
C PHE A 305 16.42 6.60 -3.04
N VAL A 306 17.39 7.11 -3.77
CA VAL A 306 17.82 6.54 -5.07
C VAL A 306 18.23 5.08 -4.91
N MET A 307 19.07 4.76 -3.92
CA MET A 307 19.53 3.40 -3.68
C MET A 307 18.37 2.47 -3.26
N THR A 308 17.52 2.92 -2.33
CA THR A 308 16.39 2.16 -1.83
C THR A 308 15.37 1.86 -2.94
N ILE A 309 15.04 2.87 -3.75
CA ILE A 309 14.10 2.74 -4.88
C ILE A 309 14.68 1.85 -5.97
N SER A 310 15.99 1.94 -6.25
CA SER A 310 16.65 1.03 -7.20
C SER A 310 16.50 -0.42 -6.75
N GLY A 311 16.62 -0.70 -5.44
CA GLY A 311 16.33 -2.00 -4.85
C GLY A 311 14.88 -2.44 -5.11
N ILE A 312 13.91 -1.59 -4.79
CA ILE A 312 12.48 -1.86 -5.02
C ILE A 312 12.20 -2.14 -6.50
N MET A 313 12.70 -1.30 -7.40
CA MET A 313 12.49 -1.47 -8.85
C MET A 313 13.11 -2.75 -9.38
N GLY A 314 14.34 -3.08 -8.95
CA GLY A 314 15.01 -4.32 -9.31
C GLY A 314 14.26 -5.56 -8.81
N GLY A 315 13.79 -5.56 -7.57
CA GLY A 315 13.00 -6.63 -6.98
C GLY A 315 11.66 -6.82 -7.68
N ALA A 316 10.95 -5.74 -7.95
CA ALA A 316 9.67 -5.76 -8.68
C ALA A 316 9.83 -6.23 -10.13
N TRP A 317 10.89 -5.78 -10.82
CA TRP A 317 11.23 -6.24 -12.17
C TRP A 317 11.51 -7.74 -12.21
N LEU A 318 12.32 -8.25 -11.26
CA LEU A 318 12.59 -9.67 -11.17
C LEU A 318 11.33 -10.46 -10.82
N SER A 319 10.48 -9.95 -9.91
CA SER A 319 9.19 -10.55 -9.58
C SER A 319 8.32 -10.75 -10.83
N GLY A 320 8.24 -9.72 -11.69
CA GLY A 320 7.51 -9.81 -12.96
C GLY A 320 8.11 -10.84 -13.93
N ARG A 321 9.43 -10.98 -13.99
CA ARG A 321 10.10 -12.00 -14.85
C ARG A 321 9.94 -13.44 -14.36
N LEU A 322 9.78 -13.62 -13.06
CA LEU A 322 9.57 -14.93 -12.42
C LEU A 322 8.09 -15.35 -12.42
N ALA A 323 7.18 -14.43 -12.73
CA ALA A 323 5.74 -14.71 -12.79
C ALA A 323 5.44 -15.86 -13.75
N GLY A 324 4.68 -16.85 -13.27
CA GLY A 324 4.35 -18.07 -14.02
C GLY A 324 5.49 -19.08 -14.17
N LYS A 325 6.75 -18.74 -13.83
CA LYS A 325 7.92 -19.63 -13.93
C LYS A 325 8.30 -20.25 -12.59
N VAL A 326 8.07 -19.52 -11.51
CA VAL A 326 8.43 -19.94 -10.14
C VAL A 326 7.16 -19.96 -9.30
N ALA A 327 6.96 -21.05 -8.55
CA ALA A 327 5.80 -21.15 -7.65
C ALA A 327 5.81 -20.03 -6.60
N PRO A 328 4.64 -19.43 -6.28
CA PRO A 328 4.50 -18.32 -5.35
C PRO A 328 5.26 -18.51 -4.03
N LYS A 329 5.14 -19.71 -3.43
CA LYS A 329 5.82 -20.04 -2.17
C LYS A 329 7.35 -19.95 -2.25
N HIS A 330 7.95 -20.32 -3.37
CA HIS A 330 9.41 -20.26 -3.55
C HIS A 330 9.86 -18.81 -3.73
N GLN A 331 9.11 -18.01 -4.49
CA GLN A 331 9.42 -16.60 -4.68
C GLN A 331 9.34 -15.83 -3.34
N ILE A 332 8.32 -16.09 -2.53
CA ILE A 332 8.16 -15.50 -1.20
C ILE A 332 9.33 -15.93 -0.29
N ARG A 333 9.70 -17.22 -0.31
CA ARG A 333 10.84 -17.73 0.46
C ARG A 333 12.16 -17.04 0.08
N HIS A 334 12.41 -16.85 -1.23
CA HIS A 334 13.63 -16.14 -1.68
C HIS A 334 13.63 -14.69 -1.20
N GLY A 335 12.48 -13.99 -1.24
CA GLY A 335 12.34 -12.64 -0.69
C GLY A 335 12.71 -12.59 0.80
N PHE A 336 12.16 -13.50 1.61
CA PHE A 336 12.50 -13.59 3.04
C PHE A 336 13.96 -13.94 3.30
N VAL A 337 14.56 -14.86 2.54
CA VAL A 337 15.98 -15.23 2.68
C VAL A 337 16.86 -14.01 2.39
N ILE A 338 16.62 -13.28 1.30
CA ILE A 338 17.38 -12.07 0.96
C ILE A 338 17.27 -11.04 2.09
N MET A 339 16.04 -10.75 2.56
CA MET A 339 15.85 -9.79 3.65
C MET A 339 16.52 -10.23 4.95
N LEU A 340 16.44 -11.52 5.32
CA LEU A 340 17.01 -12.05 6.55
C LEU A 340 18.55 -12.00 6.54
N THR A 341 19.16 -12.47 5.46
CA THR A 341 20.62 -12.41 5.32
C THR A 341 21.14 -10.98 5.34
N THR A 342 20.45 -10.08 4.63
CA THR A 342 20.82 -8.67 4.58
C THR A 342 20.62 -7.96 5.91
N SER A 343 19.51 -8.24 6.63
CA SER A 343 19.29 -7.68 7.97
C SER A 343 20.31 -8.17 8.98
N ALA A 344 20.69 -9.45 8.91
CA ALA A 344 21.75 -10.00 9.77
C ALA A 344 23.09 -9.32 9.50
N LEU A 345 23.46 -9.15 8.21
CA LEU A 345 24.67 -8.44 7.83
C LEU A 345 24.64 -6.96 8.27
N ASN A 346 23.50 -6.30 8.12
CA ASN A 346 23.31 -4.92 8.58
C ASN A 346 23.47 -4.80 10.10
N LEU A 347 22.90 -5.74 10.86
CA LEU A 347 23.05 -5.79 12.32
C LEU A 347 24.51 -6.00 12.73
N ILE A 348 25.20 -6.95 12.12
CA ILE A 348 26.62 -7.25 12.37
C ILE A 348 27.49 -6.03 12.03
N ALA A 349 27.24 -5.39 10.87
CA ALA A 349 27.99 -4.20 10.47
C ALA A 349 27.84 -3.06 11.47
N ASN A 350 26.61 -2.78 11.94
CA ASN A 350 26.36 -1.72 12.94
C ASN A 350 26.86 -2.08 14.34
N ALA A 351 27.05 -3.37 14.66
CA ALA A 351 27.63 -3.81 15.94
C ALA A 351 29.15 -3.74 15.96
N LEU A 352 29.83 -3.98 14.83
CA LEU A 352 31.28 -4.13 14.75
C LEU A 352 32.00 -2.90 14.19
N PHE A 353 31.33 -2.09 13.36
CA PHE A 353 31.95 -0.97 12.67
C PHE A 353 31.23 0.35 12.98
N PRO A 354 31.95 1.49 12.99
CA PRO A 354 31.33 2.80 13.12
C PRO A 354 30.39 3.07 11.93
N ALA A 355 29.38 3.92 12.13
CA ALA A 355 28.44 4.29 11.09
C ALA A 355 29.15 4.92 9.87
N HIS A 356 28.86 4.42 8.67
CA HIS A 356 29.43 4.92 7.44
C HIS A 356 28.48 4.69 6.27
N VAL A 357 28.38 5.63 5.37
CA VAL A 357 27.41 5.66 4.26
C VAL A 357 27.42 4.39 3.42
N ALA A 358 28.61 3.86 3.08
CA ALA A 358 28.74 2.73 2.16
C ALA A 358 28.05 1.45 2.66
N TRP A 359 28.25 1.06 3.93
CA TRP A 359 27.62 -0.13 4.47
C TRP A 359 26.33 0.12 5.24
N ALA A 360 25.95 1.39 5.45
CA ALA A 360 24.66 1.71 6.03
C ALA A 360 23.53 1.68 4.98
N LEU A 361 23.77 2.18 3.75
CA LEU A 361 22.73 2.29 2.73
C LEU A 361 22.54 1.01 1.91
N LEU A 362 23.62 0.31 1.56
CA LEU A 362 23.56 -0.87 0.70
C LEU A 362 22.68 -2.00 1.25
N PRO A 363 22.78 -2.38 2.53
CA PRO A 363 21.89 -3.39 3.10
C PRO A 363 20.41 -3.02 2.99
N ILE A 364 20.06 -1.75 3.18
CA ILE A 364 18.67 -1.28 3.10
C ILE A 364 18.16 -1.41 1.66
N ALA A 365 18.97 -1.10 0.66
CA ALA A 365 18.64 -1.26 -0.74
C ALA A 365 18.40 -2.75 -1.11
N ILE A 366 19.27 -3.67 -0.65
CA ILE A 366 19.13 -5.11 -0.90
C ILE A 366 17.92 -5.68 -0.13
N PHE A 367 17.67 -5.20 1.08
CA PHE A 367 16.46 -5.55 1.82
C PHE A 367 15.20 -5.16 1.03
N SER A 368 15.19 -3.94 0.50
CA SER A 368 14.08 -3.41 -0.31
C SER A 368 13.84 -4.23 -1.58
N PHE A 369 14.93 -4.72 -2.21
CA PHE A 369 14.85 -5.66 -3.32
C PHE A 369 14.15 -6.97 -2.92
N GLY A 370 14.54 -7.58 -1.79
CA GLY A 370 13.93 -8.80 -1.27
C GLY A 370 12.44 -8.62 -0.99
N TRP A 371 12.04 -7.50 -0.38
CA TRP A 371 10.65 -7.16 -0.13
C TRP A 371 9.85 -7.00 -1.44
N ALA A 372 10.37 -6.23 -2.39
CA ALA A 372 9.71 -5.99 -3.66
C ALA A 372 9.63 -7.23 -4.56
N LEU A 373 10.52 -8.20 -4.37
CA LEU A 373 10.46 -9.50 -5.03
C LEU A 373 9.23 -10.30 -4.59
N MET A 374 8.87 -10.26 -3.29
CA MET A 374 7.80 -11.11 -2.75
C MET A 374 6.44 -10.43 -2.69
N VAL A 375 6.38 -9.12 -2.48
CA VAL A 375 5.12 -8.42 -2.17
C VAL A 375 4.05 -8.52 -3.25
N PRO A 376 4.35 -8.44 -4.56
CA PRO A 376 3.33 -8.61 -5.59
C PRO A 376 2.64 -9.98 -5.50
N VAL A 377 3.41 -11.02 -5.19
CA VAL A 377 2.90 -12.39 -5.05
C VAL A 377 1.97 -12.51 -3.84
N VAL A 378 2.39 -12.00 -2.68
CA VAL A 378 1.54 -12.03 -1.47
C VAL A 378 0.25 -11.24 -1.67
N THR A 379 0.33 -10.09 -2.36
CA THR A 379 -0.86 -9.28 -2.67
C THR A 379 -1.84 -10.05 -3.56
N LEU A 380 -1.34 -10.76 -4.58
CA LEU A 380 -2.20 -11.61 -5.42
C LEU A 380 -2.86 -12.72 -4.60
N LEU A 381 -2.12 -13.40 -3.71
CA LEU A 381 -2.69 -14.41 -2.82
C LEU A 381 -3.82 -13.84 -1.93
N VAL A 382 -3.66 -12.60 -1.43
CA VAL A 382 -4.72 -11.92 -0.68
C VAL A 382 -5.96 -11.68 -1.53
N LEU A 383 -5.78 -11.21 -2.78
CA LEU A 383 -6.90 -10.91 -3.69
C LEU A 383 -7.61 -12.17 -4.16
N ASP A 384 -6.89 -13.29 -4.31
CA ASP A 384 -7.44 -14.58 -4.74
C ASP A 384 -8.23 -15.29 -3.63
N LEU A 385 -7.91 -15.00 -2.34
CA LEU A 385 -8.72 -15.48 -1.22
C LEU A 385 -10.13 -14.88 -1.19
N TYR A 386 -10.33 -13.69 -1.78
CA TYR A 386 -11.60 -12.96 -1.75
C TYR A 386 -11.97 -12.41 -3.14
N PRO A 387 -12.25 -13.30 -4.13
CA PRO A 387 -12.45 -12.90 -5.53
C PRO A 387 -13.65 -11.96 -5.71
N GLU A 388 -14.70 -12.09 -4.89
CA GLU A 388 -15.89 -11.25 -4.95
C GLU A 388 -15.71 -9.90 -4.25
N ARG A 389 -14.69 -9.76 -3.39
CA ARG A 389 -14.45 -8.57 -2.55
C ARG A 389 -13.02 -8.05 -2.67
N ARG A 390 -12.40 -8.19 -3.83
CA ARG A 390 -10.98 -7.82 -4.07
C ARG A 390 -10.68 -6.37 -3.69
N GLY A 391 -11.56 -5.44 -4.01
CA GLY A 391 -11.41 -4.02 -3.66
C GLY A 391 -11.34 -3.81 -2.14
N MET A 392 -12.26 -4.45 -1.40
CA MET A 392 -12.30 -4.37 0.06
C MET A 392 -11.08 -5.04 0.71
N ALA A 393 -10.64 -6.18 0.18
CA ALA A 393 -9.43 -6.87 0.64
C ALA A 393 -8.16 -6.01 0.40
N SER A 394 -8.05 -5.37 -0.77
CA SER A 394 -6.96 -4.44 -1.07
C SER A 394 -6.96 -3.23 -0.14
N SER A 395 -8.12 -2.61 0.11
CA SER A 395 -8.24 -1.48 1.04
C SER A 395 -7.88 -1.84 2.47
N MET A 396 -8.32 -3.02 2.93
CA MET A 396 -8.01 -3.50 4.28
C MET A 396 -6.52 -3.87 4.42
N GLN A 397 -5.89 -4.47 3.40
CA GLN A 397 -4.45 -4.70 3.38
C GLN A 397 -3.67 -3.39 3.44
N ALA A 398 -4.08 -2.39 2.65
CA ALA A 398 -3.47 -1.06 2.67
C ALA A 398 -3.66 -0.38 4.04
N PHE A 399 -4.84 -0.52 4.66
CA PHE A 399 -5.11 0.00 6.00
C PHE A 399 -4.17 -0.60 7.05
N ILE A 400 -4.03 -1.93 7.07
CA ILE A 400 -3.14 -2.62 8.02
C ILE A 400 -1.69 -2.15 7.83
N GLY A 401 -1.20 -2.10 6.59
CA GLY A 401 0.15 -1.63 6.29
C GLY A 401 0.37 -0.17 6.69
N SER A 402 -0.54 0.72 6.34
CA SER A 402 -0.42 2.15 6.66
C SER A 402 -0.58 2.42 8.16
N THR A 403 -1.40 1.64 8.88
CA THR A 403 -1.50 1.71 10.34
C THR A 403 -0.19 1.29 10.99
N ALA A 404 0.43 0.21 10.50
CA ALA A 404 1.76 -0.20 10.94
C ALA A 404 2.80 0.91 10.69
N ASN A 405 2.78 1.56 9.52
CA ASN A 405 3.66 2.70 9.22
C ASN A 405 3.46 3.84 10.22
N GLY A 406 2.20 4.17 10.57
CA GLY A 406 1.86 5.20 11.56
C GLY A 406 2.36 4.85 12.97
N LEU A 407 2.21 3.59 13.39
CA LEU A 407 2.74 3.10 14.67
C LEU A 407 4.28 3.13 14.70
N VAL A 408 4.91 2.73 13.61
CA VAL A 408 6.37 2.79 13.50
C VAL A 408 6.85 4.23 13.59
N ALA A 409 6.21 5.18 12.90
CA ALA A 409 6.55 6.60 12.97
C ALA A 409 6.37 7.19 14.38
N GLY A 410 5.24 6.89 15.02
CA GLY A 410 4.86 7.52 16.28
C GLY A 410 5.42 6.86 17.53
N VAL A 411 5.78 5.57 17.47
CA VAL A 411 6.22 4.80 18.63
C VAL A 411 7.60 4.20 18.44
N VAL A 412 7.83 3.44 17.36
CA VAL A 412 9.07 2.69 17.20
C VAL A 412 10.25 3.63 16.92
N VAL A 413 10.09 4.54 15.94
CA VAL A 413 11.17 5.47 15.56
C VAL A 413 11.67 6.30 16.74
N PRO A 414 10.83 6.95 17.57
CA PRO A 414 11.29 7.68 18.74
C PRO A 414 12.13 6.85 19.72
N LEU A 415 11.85 5.56 19.83
CA LEU A 415 12.57 4.66 20.73
C LEU A 415 13.94 4.20 20.19
N VAL A 416 14.08 4.13 18.85
CA VAL A 416 15.26 3.50 18.21
C VAL A 416 16.13 4.46 17.39
N MET A 417 15.66 5.68 17.10
CA MET A 417 16.37 6.62 16.22
C MET A 417 17.72 7.10 16.75
N HIS A 418 17.98 6.90 18.05
CA HIS A 418 19.19 7.37 18.71
C HIS A 418 20.42 6.48 18.44
N SER A 419 20.27 5.33 17.75
CA SER A 419 21.35 4.40 17.47
C SER A 419 21.10 3.62 16.18
N THR A 420 22.11 3.53 15.32
CA THR A 420 22.06 2.74 14.08
C THR A 420 21.88 1.24 14.39
N LEU A 421 22.43 0.76 15.51
CA LEU A 421 22.26 -0.62 15.99
C LEU A 421 20.80 -0.89 16.39
N LEU A 422 20.15 0.04 17.09
CA LEU A 422 18.74 -0.09 17.45
C LEU A 422 17.83 -0.05 16.21
N LEU A 423 18.14 0.78 15.23
CA LEU A 423 17.45 0.81 13.94
C LEU A 423 17.57 -0.54 13.22
N ALA A 424 18.78 -1.11 13.16
CA ALA A 424 19.03 -2.41 12.54
C ALA A 424 18.29 -3.55 13.28
N THR A 425 18.28 -3.51 14.62
CA THR A 425 17.56 -4.47 15.46
C THR A 425 16.04 -4.38 15.23
N ALA A 426 15.47 -3.18 15.24
CA ALA A 426 14.05 -2.95 14.98
C ALA A 426 13.66 -3.43 13.58
N SER A 427 14.47 -3.16 12.56
CA SER A 427 14.28 -3.65 11.19
C SER A 427 14.22 -5.19 11.15
N LEU A 428 15.16 -5.87 11.84
CA LEU A 428 15.16 -7.32 11.93
C LEU A 428 13.94 -7.87 12.68
N CYS A 429 13.51 -7.21 13.76
CA CYS A 429 12.29 -7.58 14.49
C CYS A 429 11.04 -7.48 13.61
N MET A 430 10.90 -6.40 12.83
CA MET A 430 9.80 -6.23 11.86
C MET A 430 9.79 -7.35 10.83
N LEU A 431 10.96 -7.68 10.27
CA LEU A 431 11.10 -8.82 9.38
C LEU A 431 10.68 -10.13 10.07
N GLY A 432 11.14 -10.35 11.32
CA GLY A 432 10.80 -11.52 12.13
C GLY A 432 9.30 -11.72 12.32
N ILE A 433 8.56 -10.65 12.61
CA ILE A 433 7.08 -10.68 12.72
C ILE A 433 6.46 -11.16 11.40
N GLY A 434 6.87 -10.60 10.27
CA GLY A 434 6.39 -11.00 8.95
C GLY A 434 6.74 -12.45 8.60
N LEU A 435 7.95 -12.89 8.93
CA LEU A 435 8.40 -14.26 8.70
C LEU A 435 7.61 -15.27 9.55
N VAL A 436 7.38 -14.98 10.82
CA VAL A 436 6.57 -15.81 11.72
C VAL A 436 5.13 -15.90 11.21
N ALA A 437 4.54 -14.76 10.78
CA ALA A 437 3.21 -14.75 10.19
C ALA A 437 3.13 -15.64 8.94
N TRP A 438 4.12 -15.56 8.04
CA TRP A 438 4.19 -16.41 6.86
C TRP A 438 4.37 -17.89 7.20
N PHE A 439 5.28 -18.21 8.14
CA PHE A 439 5.56 -19.58 8.57
C PHE A 439 4.33 -20.23 9.19
N TYR A 440 3.64 -19.54 10.12
CA TYR A 440 2.42 -20.01 10.74
C TYR A 440 1.29 -20.22 9.71
N LEU A 441 1.12 -19.29 8.76
CA LEU A 441 0.18 -19.43 7.67
C LEU A 441 0.46 -20.70 6.85
N HIS A 442 1.72 -20.92 6.48
CA HIS A 442 2.10 -22.04 5.62
C HIS A 442 2.01 -23.40 6.32
N GLN A 443 2.21 -23.44 7.64
CA GLN A 443 1.99 -24.64 8.43
C GLN A 443 0.49 -24.98 8.52
N ARG A 444 -0.36 -23.98 8.76
CA ARG A 444 -1.79 -24.20 8.98
C ARG A 444 -2.58 -24.40 7.68
N TRP A 445 -2.14 -23.78 6.58
CA TRP A 445 -2.77 -23.83 5.26
C TRP A 445 -1.70 -24.03 4.18
N PRO A 446 -1.15 -25.26 4.05
CA PRO A 446 -0.04 -25.52 3.12
C PRO A 446 -0.43 -25.43 1.65
N GLU A 447 -1.72 -25.40 1.33
CA GLU A 447 -2.24 -25.21 -0.04
C GLU A 447 -2.02 -23.77 -0.55
N ILE A 448 -1.91 -22.78 0.33
CA ILE A 448 -1.72 -21.39 -0.06
C ILE A 448 -0.34 -21.22 -0.71
N GLY A 449 -0.33 -20.81 -1.97
CA GLY A 449 0.87 -20.57 -2.76
C GLY A 449 1.50 -21.83 -3.39
N ARG A 450 0.84 -22.99 -3.33
CA ARG A 450 1.30 -24.23 -4.02
C ARG A 450 0.97 -24.26 -5.50
N THR A 451 -0.17 -23.71 -5.90
CA THR A 451 -0.65 -23.75 -7.28
C THR A 451 -0.23 -22.51 -8.05
N ASN A 452 0.32 -22.71 -9.24
CA ASN A 452 0.43 -21.67 -10.28
C ASN A 452 -0.97 -21.41 -10.87
N THR A 453 -1.94 -20.96 -10.06
CA THR A 453 -3.24 -20.54 -10.55
C THR A 453 -3.15 -19.12 -11.13
N LEU A 454 -2.31 -18.98 -12.15
CA LEU A 454 -2.36 -17.87 -13.09
C LEU A 454 -2.82 -18.45 -14.43
N HIS A 455 -4.11 -18.79 -14.51
CA HIS A 455 -4.78 -18.99 -15.80
C HIS A 455 -5.52 -17.72 -16.19
#